data_9154dc0416eeabc03234e606944d8bcd
#
_entry.id   9154dc0416eeabc03234e606944d8bcd
#
_cell.length_a   1.000
_cell.length_b   1.000
_cell.length_c   1.000
_cell.angle_alpha   90.00
_cell.angle_beta   90.00
_cell.angle_gamma   90.00
#
_symmetry.space_group_name_H-M   'P 1'
#
loop_
_entity.id
_entity.type
_entity.pdbx_description
1 polymer ?
#
loop_
_entity_poly.entity_id
_entity_poly.type
_entity_poly.pdbx_seq_one_letter_code
_entity_poly.pdbx_strand_id
1 'polypeptide(L)'
;MIRRLARPMLAAVFVTGGIDALRHPGGRVELAAPFTKKAAEVAGTPDDPEMMVRANGALMALSGAMLATGRMPRLASTMLAASLVPTTVVGHQFWNEREATARQAHKIQFMKNLGLLGGVMLAAVDTAGKPGLAWRAQNAAKAARREARLAKAQAKLAVS
;
A
#
# COMPACT_ATOMS: atom_id res chain seq x y z
N MET A 1 0.29 -9.43 20.35
CA MET A 1 0.56 -10.74 19.72
C MET A 1 -0.14 -10.90 18.36
N ILE A 2 -1.42 -10.59 18.23
CA ILE A 2 -2.20 -10.73 16.98
C ILE A 2 -1.51 -10.13 15.75
N ARG A 3 -0.94 -8.93 15.85
CA ARG A 3 -0.23 -8.27 14.71
C ARG A 3 0.93 -9.07 14.14
N ARG A 4 1.63 -9.87 14.99
CA ARG A 4 2.76 -10.71 14.56
C ARG A 4 2.32 -11.91 13.71
N LEU A 5 1.06 -12.30 13.81
CA LEU A 5 0.44 -13.34 12.98
C LEU A 5 -0.29 -12.75 11.79
N ALA A 6 -1.12 -11.73 12.01
CA ALA A 6 -1.95 -11.14 10.96
C ALA A 6 -1.12 -10.51 9.82
N ARG A 7 0.01 -9.85 10.12
CA ARG A 7 0.87 -9.25 9.09
C ARG A 7 1.51 -10.26 8.14
N PRO A 8 2.16 -11.36 8.60
CA PRO A 8 2.65 -12.39 7.71
C PRO A 8 1.54 -13.08 6.91
N MET A 9 0.39 -13.35 7.52
CA MET A 9 -0.75 -13.96 6.82
C MET A 9 -1.25 -13.06 5.67
N LEU A 10 -1.43 -11.78 5.93
CA LEU A 10 -1.83 -10.81 4.91
C LEU A 10 -0.74 -10.65 3.83
N ALA A 11 0.52 -10.61 4.24
CA ALA A 11 1.66 -10.42 3.35
C ALA A 11 1.92 -11.62 2.43
N ALA A 12 1.57 -12.83 2.84
CA ALA A 12 1.85 -14.06 2.09
C ALA A 12 1.33 -14.01 0.66
N VAL A 13 0.11 -13.52 0.45
CA VAL A 13 -0.50 -13.36 -0.89
C VAL A 13 0.32 -12.42 -1.77
N PHE A 14 0.80 -11.32 -1.21
CA PHE A 14 1.58 -10.33 -1.96
C PHE A 14 2.99 -10.82 -2.28
N VAL A 15 3.62 -11.52 -1.35
CA VAL A 15 4.96 -12.11 -1.59
C VAL A 15 4.88 -13.19 -2.66
N THR A 16 3.96 -14.14 -2.53
CA THR A 16 3.82 -15.24 -3.50
C THR A 16 3.38 -14.74 -4.86
N GLY A 17 2.35 -13.87 -4.92
CA GLY A 17 1.86 -13.28 -6.16
C GLY A 17 2.89 -12.35 -6.82
N GLY A 18 3.66 -11.61 -6.04
CA GLY A 18 4.75 -10.75 -6.52
C GLY A 18 5.90 -11.55 -7.11
N ILE A 19 6.34 -12.61 -6.45
CA ILE A 19 7.38 -13.52 -6.97
C ILE A 19 6.91 -14.22 -8.25
N ASP A 20 5.65 -14.63 -8.30
CA ASP A 20 5.07 -15.26 -9.48
C ASP A 20 5.01 -14.28 -10.66
N ALA A 21 4.57 -13.04 -10.44
CA ALA A 21 4.57 -12.00 -11.47
C ALA A 21 5.98 -11.64 -11.99
N LEU A 22 7.00 -11.71 -11.11
CA LEU A 22 8.41 -11.51 -11.49
C LEU A 22 8.93 -12.63 -12.39
N ARG A 23 8.61 -13.89 -12.04
CA ARG A 23 9.14 -15.08 -12.71
C ARG A 23 8.34 -15.45 -13.94
N HIS A 24 7.03 -15.30 -13.88
CA HIS A 24 6.07 -15.74 -14.89
C HIS A 24 5.08 -14.61 -15.20
N PRO A 25 5.51 -13.51 -15.87
CA PRO A 25 4.62 -12.39 -16.19
C PRO A 25 3.43 -12.82 -17.06
N GLY A 26 3.66 -13.70 -18.05
CA GLY A 26 2.61 -14.40 -18.83
C GLY A 26 1.47 -13.51 -19.30
N GLY A 27 0.24 -13.98 -19.21
CA GLY A 27 -0.98 -13.25 -19.61
C GLY A 27 -1.22 -11.91 -18.90
N ARG A 28 -0.51 -11.63 -17.79
CA ARG A 28 -0.56 -10.31 -17.15
C ARG A 28 0.01 -9.20 -18.04
N VAL A 29 0.96 -9.54 -18.92
CA VAL A 29 1.56 -8.60 -19.87
C VAL A 29 0.51 -8.08 -20.87
N GLU A 30 -0.29 -9.00 -21.42
CA GLU A 30 -1.38 -8.64 -22.35
C GLU A 30 -2.44 -7.76 -21.67
N LEU A 31 -2.80 -8.09 -20.43
CA LEU A 31 -3.74 -7.29 -19.64
C LEU A 31 -3.19 -5.91 -19.27
N ALA A 32 -1.88 -5.79 -19.06
CA ALA A 32 -1.24 -4.53 -18.72
C ALA A 32 -1.01 -3.61 -19.92
N ALA A 33 -0.89 -4.16 -21.14
CA ALA A 33 -0.53 -3.40 -22.34
C ALA A 33 -1.38 -2.15 -22.60
N PRO A 34 -2.74 -2.18 -22.51
CA PRO A 34 -3.54 -0.97 -22.69
C PRO A 34 -3.28 0.11 -21.63
N PHE A 35 -2.95 -0.32 -20.41
CA PHE A 35 -2.65 0.57 -19.29
C PHE A 35 -1.27 1.20 -19.43
N THR A 36 -0.25 0.41 -19.82
CA THR A 36 1.12 0.92 -20.02
C THR A 36 1.18 1.92 -21.16
N LYS A 37 0.50 1.64 -22.27
CA LYS A 37 0.38 2.57 -23.40
C LYS A 37 -0.21 3.92 -22.96
N LYS A 38 -1.30 3.89 -22.22
CA LYS A 38 -1.94 5.11 -21.70
C LYS A 38 -1.04 5.85 -20.69
N ALA A 39 -0.32 5.13 -19.85
CA ALA A 39 0.64 5.71 -18.91
C ALA A 39 1.83 6.35 -19.65
N ALA A 40 2.32 5.74 -20.72
CA ALA A 40 3.35 6.30 -21.58
C ALA A 40 2.89 7.61 -22.23
N GLU A 41 1.68 7.65 -22.76
CA GLU A 41 1.10 8.86 -23.38
C GLU A 41 0.94 10.02 -22.38
N VAL A 42 0.54 9.73 -21.14
CA VAL A 42 0.23 10.77 -20.13
C VAL A 42 1.46 11.17 -19.31
N ALA A 43 2.29 10.21 -18.93
CA ALA A 43 3.39 10.41 -17.98
C ALA A 43 4.79 10.29 -18.60
N GLY A 44 4.89 9.99 -19.92
CA GLY A 44 6.18 9.80 -20.61
C GLY A 44 6.95 8.59 -20.10
N THR A 45 6.29 7.60 -19.51
CA THR A 45 6.93 6.35 -19.05
C THR A 45 7.21 5.43 -20.24
N PRO A 46 8.17 4.49 -20.13
CA PRO A 46 8.38 3.48 -21.18
C PRO A 46 7.10 2.66 -21.42
N ASP A 47 6.76 2.43 -22.69
CA ASP A 47 5.66 1.53 -23.07
C ASP A 47 6.21 0.09 -23.12
N ASP A 48 6.49 -0.47 -21.96
CA ASP A 48 6.96 -1.85 -21.78
C ASP A 48 6.09 -2.55 -20.73
N PRO A 49 5.04 -3.28 -21.18
CA PRO A 49 4.14 -3.98 -20.27
C PRO A 49 4.82 -5.06 -19.44
N GLU A 50 5.82 -5.76 -19.99
CA GLU A 50 6.53 -6.80 -19.25
C GLU A 50 7.36 -6.20 -18.11
N MET A 51 8.12 -5.14 -18.40
CA MET A 51 8.86 -4.42 -17.38
C MET A 51 7.93 -3.90 -16.27
N MET A 52 6.77 -3.35 -16.62
CA MET A 52 5.81 -2.85 -15.63
C MET A 52 5.24 -3.97 -14.76
N VAL A 53 4.88 -5.12 -15.34
CA VAL A 53 4.41 -6.30 -14.58
C VAL A 53 5.48 -6.80 -13.63
N ARG A 54 6.74 -6.90 -14.09
CA ARG A 54 7.89 -7.32 -13.25
C ARG A 54 8.18 -6.31 -12.14
N ALA A 55 8.19 -5.02 -12.46
CA ALA A 55 8.41 -3.95 -11.48
C ALA A 55 7.33 -3.95 -10.39
N ASN A 56 6.06 -4.11 -10.79
CA ASN A 56 4.96 -4.25 -9.83
C ASN A 56 5.09 -5.53 -9.00
N GLY A 57 5.50 -6.65 -9.60
CA GLY A 57 5.77 -7.89 -8.88
C GLY A 57 6.88 -7.74 -7.83
N ALA A 58 7.98 -7.03 -8.19
CA ALA A 58 9.04 -6.69 -7.24
C ALA A 58 8.53 -5.83 -6.09
N LEU A 59 7.76 -4.79 -6.40
CA LEU A 59 7.14 -3.91 -5.41
C LEU A 59 6.26 -4.70 -4.44
N MET A 60 5.40 -5.60 -4.95
CA MET A 60 4.54 -6.45 -4.13
C MET A 60 5.35 -7.38 -3.23
N ALA A 61 6.36 -8.07 -3.77
CA ALA A 61 7.18 -9.01 -3.01
C ALA A 61 7.98 -8.30 -1.90
N LEU A 62 8.64 -7.19 -2.22
CA LEU A 62 9.42 -6.41 -1.26
C LEU A 62 8.54 -5.79 -0.18
N SER A 63 7.45 -5.13 -0.57
CA SER A 63 6.52 -4.52 0.40
C SER A 63 5.82 -5.57 1.25
N GLY A 64 5.48 -6.74 0.67
CA GLY A 64 4.96 -7.88 1.41
C GLY A 64 5.96 -8.38 2.46
N ALA A 65 7.22 -8.56 2.10
CA ALA A 65 8.27 -8.97 3.03
C ALA A 65 8.50 -7.92 4.14
N MET A 66 8.45 -6.63 3.83
CA MET A 66 8.51 -5.55 4.81
C MET A 66 7.32 -5.60 5.78
N LEU A 67 6.11 -5.83 5.27
CA LEU A 67 4.90 -5.96 6.09
C LEU A 67 4.99 -7.19 7.00
N ALA A 68 5.40 -8.34 6.47
CA ALA A 68 5.54 -9.61 7.22
C ALA A 68 6.52 -9.46 8.38
N THR A 69 7.67 -8.84 8.13
CA THR A 69 8.71 -8.61 9.15
C THR A 69 8.41 -7.43 10.08
N GLY A 70 7.36 -6.65 9.79
CA GLY A 70 7.02 -5.46 10.56
C GLY A 70 7.98 -4.28 10.36
N ARG A 71 8.81 -4.31 9.31
CA ARG A 71 9.68 -3.20 8.93
C ARG A 71 8.90 -2.16 8.14
N MET A 72 8.80 -0.96 8.67
CA MET A 72 8.06 0.16 8.07
C MET A 72 6.62 -0.24 7.61
N PRO A 73 5.81 -0.88 8.47
CA PRO A 73 4.58 -1.57 8.06
C PRO A 73 3.56 -0.63 7.38
N ARG A 74 3.54 0.65 7.77
CA ARG A 74 2.67 1.65 7.16
C ARG A 74 3.05 1.95 5.71
N LEU A 75 4.34 2.20 5.45
CA LEU A 75 4.84 2.43 4.11
C LEU A 75 4.60 1.20 3.24
N ALA A 76 4.99 0.01 3.74
CA ALA A 76 4.76 -1.25 3.05
C ALA A 76 3.28 -1.45 2.66
N SER A 77 2.37 -1.24 3.60
CA SER A 77 0.93 -1.37 3.35
C SER A 77 0.40 -0.34 2.36
N THR A 78 0.87 0.91 2.41
CA THR A 78 0.49 1.94 1.43
C THR A 78 0.96 1.57 0.02
N MET A 79 2.18 1.07 -0.12
CA MET A 79 2.72 0.60 -1.41
C MET A 79 1.92 -0.60 -1.94
N LEU A 80 1.56 -1.55 -1.07
CA LEU A 80 0.71 -2.69 -1.44
C LEU A 80 -0.69 -2.25 -1.87
N ALA A 81 -1.30 -1.29 -1.18
CA ALA A 81 -2.59 -0.72 -1.58
C ALA A 81 -2.51 -0.03 -2.95
N ALA A 82 -1.48 0.78 -3.18
CA ALA A 82 -1.24 1.46 -4.46
C ALA A 82 -1.03 0.49 -5.62
N SER A 83 -0.34 -0.63 -5.38
CA SER A 83 -0.15 -1.71 -6.35
C SER A 83 -1.44 -2.50 -6.62
N LEU A 84 -2.21 -2.79 -5.57
CA LEU A 84 -3.38 -3.67 -5.66
C LEU A 84 -4.54 -3.03 -6.43
N VAL A 85 -4.73 -1.71 -6.35
CA VAL A 85 -5.82 -1.01 -7.04
C VAL A 85 -5.73 -1.19 -8.56
N PRO A 86 -4.64 -0.80 -9.25
CA PRO A 86 -4.57 -0.97 -10.70
C PRO A 86 -4.58 -2.45 -11.12
N THR A 87 -3.90 -3.33 -10.38
CA THR A 87 -3.88 -4.76 -10.71
C THR A 87 -5.27 -5.41 -10.60
N THR A 88 -6.09 -4.95 -9.66
CA THR A 88 -7.46 -5.44 -9.50
C THR A 88 -8.37 -4.94 -10.61
N VAL A 89 -8.29 -3.63 -10.91
CA VAL A 89 -9.14 -3.01 -11.94
C VAL A 89 -8.79 -3.52 -13.34
N VAL A 90 -7.50 -3.68 -13.64
CA VAL A 90 -7.03 -4.18 -14.96
C VAL A 90 -7.19 -5.68 -15.08
N GLY A 91 -6.85 -6.44 -14.04
CA GLY A 91 -6.81 -7.90 -14.08
C GLY A 91 -8.15 -8.60 -13.91
N HIS A 92 -9.16 -7.93 -13.33
CA HIS A 92 -10.42 -8.58 -12.93
C HIS A 92 -11.65 -7.77 -13.32
N GLN A 93 -11.77 -7.44 -14.62
CA GLN A 93 -12.87 -6.67 -15.20
C GLN A 93 -14.10 -7.55 -15.45
N PHE A 94 -14.73 -8.06 -14.40
CA PHE A 94 -15.89 -8.95 -14.49
C PHE A 94 -17.10 -8.32 -15.23
N TRP A 95 -17.17 -7.01 -15.32
CA TRP A 95 -18.21 -6.26 -16.04
C TRP A 95 -18.07 -6.31 -17.56
N ASN A 96 -16.87 -6.59 -18.06
CA ASN A 96 -16.58 -6.73 -19.49
C ASN A 96 -16.66 -8.17 -19.96
N GLU A 97 -16.78 -9.14 -19.04
CA GLU A 97 -16.77 -10.57 -19.36
C GLU A 97 -18.16 -11.03 -19.82
N ARG A 98 -18.22 -11.70 -20.96
CA ARG A 98 -19.48 -12.16 -21.55
C ARG A 98 -19.86 -13.57 -21.11
N GLU A 99 -18.87 -14.42 -20.89
CA GLU A 99 -19.08 -15.80 -20.47
C GLU A 99 -19.38 -15.82 -18.96
N ALA A 100 -20.46 -16.52 -18.57
CA ALA A 100 -20.97 -16.48 -17.18
C ALA A 100 -19.99 -17.06 -16.16
N THR A 101 -19.31 -18.14 -16.50
CA THR A 101 -18.34 -18.82 -15.63
C THR A 101 -17.11 -17.95 -15.42
N ALA A 102 -16.56 -17.38 -16.50
CA ALA A 102 -15.43 -16.46 -16.44
C ALA A 102 -15.79 -15.18 -15.67
N ARG A 103 -16.98 -14.61 -15.91
CA ARG A 103 -17.49 -13.47 -15.15
C ARG A 103 -17.53 -13.76 -13.65
N GLN A 104 -18.05 -14.93 -13.27
CA GLN A 104 -18.11 -15.31 -11.85
C GLN A 104 -16.71 -15.49 -11.25
N ALA A 105 -15.78 -16.09 -11.97
CA ALA A 105 -14.39 -16.24 -11.54
C ALA A 105 -13.71 -14.87 -11.32
N HIS A 106 -13.81 -13.96 -12.30
CA HIS A 106 -13.28 -12.59 -12.18
C HIS A 106 -13.93 -11.81 -11.04
N LYS A 107 -15.24 -11.95 -10.83
CA LYS A 107 -15.95 -11.32 -9.71
C LYS A 107 -15.44 -11.81 -8.36
N ILE A 108 -15.21 -13.11 -8.20
CA ILE A 108 -14.64 -13.67 -6.96
C ILE A 108 -13.24 -13.12 -6.71
N GLN A 109 -12.39 -13.06 -7.72
CA GLN A 109 -11.04 -12.51 -7.58
C GLN A 109 -11.06 -11.01 -7.25
N PHE A 110 -11.95 -10.24 -7.87
CA PHE A 110 -12.16 -8.84 -7.55
C PHE A 110 -12.55 -8.66 -6.07
N MET A 111 -13.51 -9.45 -5.58
CA MET A 111 -13.95 -9.38 -4.18
C MET A 111 -12.85 -9.80 -3.19
N LYS A 112 -12.05 -10.81 -3.53
CA LYS A 112 -10.86 -11.18 -2.74
C LYS A 112 -9.87 -10.03 -2.65
N ASN A 113 -9.55 -9.37 -3.78
CA ASN A 113 -8.64 -8.24 -3.81
C ASN A 113 -9.20 -7.03 -3.05
N LEU A 114 -10.52 -6.81 -3.08
CA LEU A 114 -11.16 -5.77 -2.27
C LEU A 114 -11.00 -6.06 -0.77
N GLY A 115 -11.14 -7.30 -0.35
CA GLY A 115 -10.88 -7.72 1.04
C GLY A 115 -9.41 -7.53 1.44
N LEU A 116 -8.47 -7.90 0.54
CA LEU A 116 -7.04 -7.65 0.75
C LEU A 116 -6.72 -6.16 0.84
N LEU A 117 -7.34 -5.33 -0.02
CA LEU A 117 -7.20 -3.88 0.02
C LEU A 117 -7.65 -3.32 1.38
N GLY A 118 -8.82 -3.75 1.89
CA GLY A 118 -9.28 -3.39 3.22
C GLY A 118 -8.27 -3.79 4.31
N GLY A 119 -7.72 -4.99 4.23
CA GLY A 119 -6.69 -5.48 5.14
C GLY A 119 -5.41 -4.62 5.14
N VAL A 120 -4.87 -4.28 3.96
CA VAL A 120 -3.66 -3.44 3.87
C VAL A 120 -3.95 -1.98 4.25
N MET A 121 -5.14 -1.45 4.01
CA MET A 121 -5.54 -0.13 4.49
C MET A 121 -5.57 -0.07 6.02
N LEU A 122 -6.14 -1.06 6.68
CA LEU A 122 -6.11 -1.18 8.14
C LEU A 122 -4.66 -1.28 8.66
N ALA A 123 -3.80 -2.04 7.98
CA ALA A 123 -2.39 -2.13 8.35
C ALA A 123 -1.62 -0.81 8.12
N ALA A 124 -2.01 -0.01 7.10
CA ALA A 124 -1.42 1.31 6.84
C ALA A 124 -1.71 2.32 7.94
N VAL A 125 -2.90 2.27 8.56
CA VAL A 125 -3.28 3.17 9.66
C VAL A 125 -2.91 2.62 11.04
N ASP A 126 -2.50 1.34 11.13
CA ASP A 126 -2.12 0.72 12.41
C ASP A 126 -0.88 1.40 13.02
N THR A 127 -1.08 2.04 14.16
CA THR A 127 -0.01 2.71 14.91
C THR A 127 0.83 1.76 15.76
N ALA A 128 0.50 0.47 15.77
CA ALA A 128 1.12 -0.55 16.62
C ALA A 128 1.07 -0.20 18.12
N GLY A 129 0.04 0.55 18.54
CA GLY A 129 -0.13 1.03 19.92
C GLY A 129 0.71 2.27 20.27
N LYS A 130 1.43 2.83 19.32
CA LYS A 130 2.16 4.11 19.51
C LYS A 130 1.26 5.29 19.14
N PRO A 131 1.44 6.46 19.76
CA PRO A 131 0.69 7.65 19.38
C PRO A 131 0.85 7.98 17.89
N GLY A 132 -0.26 8.29 17.20
CA GLY A 132 -0.25 8.65 15.78
C GLY A 132 0.55 9.93 15.51
N LEU A 133 0.92 10.15 14.22
CA LEU A 133 1.71 11.33 13.82
C LEU A 133 1.01 12.64 14.17
N ALA A 134 -0.30 12.74 13.95
CA ALA A 134 -1.10 13.91 14.30
C ALA A 134 -1.04 14.21 15.80
N TRP A 135 -1.21 13.19 16.65
CA TRP A 135 -1.12 13.34 18.09
C TRP A 135 0.30 13.79 18.53
N ARG A 136 1.34 13.18 17.95
CA ARG A 136 2.74 13.59 18.24
C ARG A 136 3.02 15.02 17.85
N ALA A 137 2.56 15.45 16.67
CA ALA A 137 2.69 16.82 16.20
C ALA A 137 1.95 17.82 17.11
N GLN A 138 0.71 17.50 17.51
CA GLN A 138 -0.07 18.31 18.44
C GLN A 138 0.59 18.41 19.81
N ASN A 139 1.11 17.31 20.32
CA ASN A 139 1.79 17.30 21.62
C ASN A 139 3.13 18.05 21.59
N ALA A 140 3.91 17.93 20.52
CA ALA A 140 5.12 18.73 20.32
C ALA A 140 4.81 20.23 20.28
N ALA A 141 3.76 20.62 19.55
CA ALA A 141 3.31 22.02 19.52
C ALA A 141 2.83 22.53 20.88
N LYS A 142 2.11 21.70 21.66
CA LYS A 142 1.71 22.04 23.04
C LYS A 142 2.91 22.18 23.97
N ALA A 143 3.91 21.28 23.87
CA ALA A 143 5.14 21.36 24.65
C ALA A 143 5.91 22.65 24.34
N ALA A 144 6.13 22.95 23.07
CA ALA A 144 6.81 24.20 22.66
C ALA A 144 6.09 25.47 23.17
N ARG A 145 4.75 25.49 23.12
CA ARG A 145 3.95 26.61 23.68
C ARG A 145 4.10 26.74 25.20
N ARG A 146 4.19 25.63 25.94
CA ARG A 146 4.42 25.63 27.38
C ARG A 146 5.80 26.16 27.71
N GLU A 147 6.83 25.70 27.01
CA GLU A 147 8.21 26.18 27.20
C GLU A 147 8.34 27.69 26.93
N ALA A 148 7.73 28.16 25.81
CA ALA A 148 7.72 29.59 25.51
C ALA A 148 6.99 30.44 26.58
N ARG A 149 5.91 29.93 27.19
CA ARG A 149 5.23 30.59 28.30
C ARG A 149 6.08 30.63 29.57
N LEU A 150 6.76 29.53 29.89
CA LEU A 150 7.65 29.46 31.04
C LEU A 150 8.84 30.41 30.90
N ALA A 151 9.48 30.42 29.72
CA ALA A 151 10.56 31.31 29.39
C ALA A 151 10.15 32.81 29.54
N LYS A 152 8.95 33.15 29.02
CA LYS A 152 8.40 34.52 29.22
C LYS A 152 8.12 34.87 30.66
N ALA A 153 7.61 33.92 31.46
CA ALA A 153 7.36 34.15 32.89
C ALA A 153 8.67 34.36 33.68
N GLN A 154 9.69 33.52 33.39
CA GLN A 154 11.02 33.65 34.01
C GLN A 154 11.70 34.97 33.63
N ALA A 155 11.64 35.36 32.35
CA ALA A 155 12.18 36.65 31.91
C ALA A 155 11.51 37.86 32.63
N LYS A 156 10.18 37.75 32.85
CA LYS A 156 9.43 38.80 33.55
C LYS A 156 9.83 38.92 35.04
N LEU A 157 10.11 37.78 35.70
CA LEU A 157 10.56 37.75 37.08
C LEU A 157 12.03 38.23 37.26
N ALA A 158 12.87 38.07 36.25
CA ALA A 158 14.24 38.49 36.25
C ALA A 158 14.44 40.04 36.08
N VAL A 159 13.40 40.73 35.63
CA VAL A 159 13.41 42.18 35.34
C VAL A 159 12.65 42.97 36.43
N SER A 160 11.94 42.30 37.32
CA SER A 160 11.26 42.92 38.48
C SER A 160 12.12 42.82 39.75
#